data_a2ffe9d9d3a489f629d8f4c6b99c271e
#
_entry.id   a2ffe9d9d3a489f629d8f4c6b99c271e
#
_cell.length_a   1.000
_cell.length_b   1.000
_cell.length_c   1.000
_cell.angle_alpha   90.00
_cell.angle_beta   90.00
_cell.angle_gamma   90.00
#
_symmetry.space_group_name_H-M   'P 1'
#
loop_
_entity.id
_entity.type
_entity.pdbx_description
1 polymer ?
#
loop_
_entity_poly.entity_id
_entity_poly.type
_entity_poly.pdbx_seq_one_letter_code
_entity_poly.pdbx_strand_id
1 'polypeptide(L)'
;TNLYDLDKHLETIKKYNVSISGSLDLPFSLHDKFRVTKAGKSTLKKILQNIQKLSELPNSKKVSATIFKEHFELIDEIINDIKFLNENTPLDMNDFNFMIGFDYNPNGLLTPLTENEQVEFFNRMHTEFDNTNLDKGVNGAWFNEFGPEYCTNCDNCGEKFFLLERNGDIYSCVRGQKHKEFYYGNIYKDSVERIM
;
A
#
# COMPACT_ATOMS: atom_id res chain seq x y z
N THR A 1 -5.07 -0.15 5.55
CA THR A 1 -6.06 0.88 5.91
C THR A 1 -5.99 2.09 4.99
N ASN A 2 -7.07 2.90 4.93
CA ASN A 2 -7.06 4.17 4.20
C ASN A 2 -6.60 5.37 5.04
N LEU A 3 -6.18 5.15 6.29
CA LEU A 3 -5.76 6.16 7.27
C LEU A 3 -6.82 7.21 7.65
N TYR A 4 -7.97 7.26 6.99
CA TYR A 4 -8.99 8.30 7.18
C TYR A 4 -9.60 8.31 8.59
N ASP A 5 -9.85 7.13 9.15
CA ASP A 5 -10.40 6.93 10.49
C ASP A 5 -9.35 6.44 11.51
N LEU A 6 -8.06 6.61 11.24
CA LEU A 6 -6.97 6.17 12.12
C LEU A 6 -7.15 6.68 13.55
N ASP A 7 -7.55 7.94 13.69
CA ASP A 7 -7.79 8.59 14.98
C ASP A 7 -8.81 7.86 15.87
N LYS A 8 -9.79 7.21 15.27
CA LYS A 8 -10.82 6.45 16.01
C LYS A 8 -10.32 5.10 16.55
N HIS A 9 -9.23 4.59 15.99
CA HIS A 9 -8.71 3.25 16.28
C HIS A 9 -7.33 3.26 16.96
N LEU A 10 -6.75 4.43 17.19
CA LEU A 10 -5.38 4.60 17.66
C LEU A 10 -5.10 3.82 18.94
N GLU A 11 -6.01 3.91 19.94
CA GLU A 11 -5.86 3.21 21.21
C GLU A 11 -5.92 1.68 21.05
N THR A 12 -6.76 1.18 20.15
CA THR A 12 -6.82 -0.26 19.86
C THR A 12 -5.54 -0.73 19.18
N ILE A 13 -5.04 0.04 18.21
CA ILE A 13 -3.79 -0.24 17.50
C ILE A 13 -2.61 -0.29 18.46
N LYS A 14 -2.51 0.68 19.39
CA LYS A 14 -1.49 0.72 20.44
C LYS A 14 -1.61 -0.49 21.36
N LYS A 15 -2.81 -0.75 21.89
CA LYS A 15 -3.08 -1.82 22.84
C LYS A 15 -2.65 -3.20 22.31
N TYR A 16 -2.92 -3.47 21.05
CA TYR A 16 -2.65 -4.76 20.42
C TYR A 16 -1.37 -4.78 19.58
N ASN A 17 -0.59 -3.72 19.63
CA ASN A 17 0.68 -3.61 18.94
C ASN A 17 0.57 -3.89 17.41
N VAL A 18 -0.43 -3.29 16.76
CA VAL A 18 -0.73 -3.55 15.35
C VAL A 18 0.15 -2.70 14.44
N SER A 19 0.85 -3.32 13.51
CA SER A 19 1.55 -2.61 12.43
C SER A 19 0.57 -2.04 11.40
N ILE A 20 0.86 -0.85 10.88
CA ILE A 20 -0.02 -0.14 9.95
C ILE A 20 0.63 -0.07 8.56
N SER A 21 -0.13 -0.45 7.54
CA SER A 21 0.12 -0.02 6.16
C SER A 21 -1.08 0.76 5.67
N GLY A 22 -0.86 2.01 5.31
CA GLY A 22 -1.89 2.95 4.88
C GLY A 22 -1.82 3.24 3.40
N SER A 23 -2.97 3.42 2.76
CA SER A 23 -3.02 3.85 1.37
C SER A 23 -2.98 5.36 1.27
N LEU A 24 -2.00 5.88 0.54
CA LEU A 24 -1.85 7.29 0.21
C LEU A 24 -1.41 7.38 -1.24
N ASP A 25 -2.28 7.86 -2.10
CA ASP A 25 -1.90 8.04 -3.50
C ASP A 25 -1.02 9.29 -3.65
N LEU A 26 0.03 9.15 -4.43
CA LEU A 26 0.96 10.20 -4.81
C LEU A 26 0.94 10.36 -6.34
N PRO A 27 0.98 11.58 -6.87
CA PRO A 27 1.07 12.83 -6.11
C PRO A 27 -0.25 13.22 -5.43
N PHE A 28 -0.16 14.14 -4.49
CA PHE A 28 -1.34 14.67 -3.76
C PHE A 28 -2.38 15.29 -4.69
N SER A 29 -1.95 15.86 -5.81
CA SER A 29 -2.83 16.42 -6.85
C SER A 29 -3.81 15.39 -7.44
N LEU A 30 -3.45 14.11 -7.42
CA LEU A 30 -4.31 13.02 -7.88
C LEU A 30 -5.07 12.31 -6.75
N HIS A 31 -4.66 12.47 -5.49
CA HIS A 31 -5.22 11.70 -4.39
C HIS A 31 -6.75 11.82 -4.32
N ASP A 32 -7.27 13.03 -4.26
CA ASP A 32 -8.70 13.28 -4.13
C ASP A 32 -9.49 13.03 -5.44
N LYS A 33 -8.80 12.78 -6.55
CA LYS A 33 -9.46 12.30 -7.78
C LYS A 33 -9.92 10.86 -7.65
N PHE A 34 -9.17 10.04 -6.90
CA PHE A 34 -9.42 8.61 -6.79
C PHE A 34 -9.89 8.18 -5.39
N ARG A 35 -9.54 8.95 -4.33
CA ARG A 35 -9.88 8.63 -2.94
C ARG A 35 -10.73 9.72 -2.31
N VAL A 36 -12.02 9.56 -2.47
CA VAL A 36 -13.01 10.45 -1.85
C VAL A 36 -13.89 9.69 -0.87
N THR A 37 -14.56 10.40 0.03
CA THR A 37 -15.60 9.83 0.87
C THR A 37 -16.78 9.35 0.00
N LYS A 38 -17.69 8.56 0.57
CA LYS A 38 -18.95 8.18 -0.11
C LYS A 38 -19.77 9.37 -0.59
N ALA A 39 -19.60 10.53 0.03
CA ALA A 39 -20.25 11.80 -0.33
C ALA A 39 -19.41 12.66 -1.29
N GLY A 40 -18.34 12.13 -1.88
CA GLY A 40 -17.47 12.84 -2.83
C GLY A 40 -16.57 13.91 -2.21
N LYS A 41 -16.39 13.90 -0.87
CA LYS A 41 -15.53 14.90 -0.20
C LYS A 41 -14.07 14.45 -0.18
N SER A 42 -13.15 15.42 -0.24
CA SER A 42 -11.71 15.21 -0.07
C SER A 42 -11.37 14.38 1.17
N THR A 43 -10.38 13.51 1.03
CA THR A 43 -9.85 12.71 2.15
C THR A 43 -8.40 13.09 2.50
N LEU A 44 -7.66 13.71 1.59
CA LEU A 44 -6.23 13.99 1.73
C LEU A 44 -5.91 14.78 3.00
N LYS A 45 -6.60 15.90 3.23
CA LYS A 45 -6.33 16.75 4.39
C LYS A 45 -6.43 15.96 5.71
N LYS A 46 -7.48 15.15 5.86
CA LYS A 46 -7.67 14.34 7.07
C LYS A 46 -6.63 13.24 7.19
N ILE A 47 -6.25 12.63 6.08
CA ILE A 47 -5.20 11.60 6.06
C ILE A 47 -3.86 12.19 6.49
N LEU A 48 -3.46 13.34 5.96
CA LEU A 48 -2.23 14.03 6.36
C LEU A 48 -2.22 14.40 7.84
N GLN A 49 -3.35 14.85 8.39
CA GLN A 49 -3.49 15.08 9.84
C GLN A 49 -3.33 13.78 10.65
N ASN A 50 -3.85 12.67 10.15
CA ASN A 50 -3.74 11.39 10.83
C ASN A 50 -2.34 10.78 10.71
N ILE A 51 -1.60 11.04 9.63
CA ILE A 51 -0.21 10.62 9.47
C ILE A 51 0.65 11.19 10.60
N GLN A 52 0.42 12.40 11.06
CA GLN A 52 1.13 12.97 12.21
C GLN A 52 1.02 12.10 13.48
N LYS A 53 -0.10 11.39 13.64
CA LYS A 53 -0.34 10.51 14.81
C LYS A 53 0.40 9.18 14.71
N LEU A 54 0.99 8.85 13.56
CA LEU A 54 1.78 7.63 13.39
C LEU A 54 3.01 7.61 14.29
N SER A 55 3.54 8.78 14.71
CA SER A 55 4.61 8.87 15.71
C SER A 55 4.25 8.26 17.05
N GLU A 56 2.96 8.16 17.37
CA GLU A 56 2.48 7.58 18.62
C GLU A 56 2.45 6.04 18.60
N LEU A 57 2.66 5.42 17.44
CA LEU A 57 2.60 3.97 17.26
C LEU A 57 3.96 3.34 17.49
N PRO A 58 4.04 2.27 18.31
CA PRO A 58 5.30 1.59 18.61
C PRO A 58 5.80 0.72 17.47
N ASN A 59 4.92 0.33 16.55
CA ASN A 59 5.20 -0.60 15.47
C ASN A 59 5.53 0.07 14.15
N SER A 60 5.92 -0.78 13.17
CA SER A 60 6.16 -0.30 11.83
C SER A 60 4.90 0.33 11.23
N LYS A 61 5.11 1.43 10.57
CA LYS A 61 4.14 2.22 9.85
C LYS A 61 4.62 2.34 8.41
N LYS A 62 3.72 2.16 7.47
CA LYS A 62 4.02 2.32 6.06
C LYS A 62 2.89 3.04 5.35
N VAL A 63 3.23 3.73 4.29
CA VAL A 63 2.27 4.26 3.31
C VAL A 63 2.56 3.63 1.96
N SER A 64 1.49 3.30 1.25
CA SER A 64 1.58 2.64 -0.06
C SER A 64 0.81 3.43 -1.09
N ALA A 65 1.45 3.68 -2.23
CA ALA A 65 0.84 4.24 -3.43
C ALA A 65 0.83 3.21 -4.55
N THR A 66 -0.24 3.21 -5.33
CA THR A 66 -0.33 2.38 -6.55
C THR A 66 -0.12 3.27 -7.75
N ILE A 67 0.86 2.94 -8.58
CA ILE A 67 1.30 3.76 -9.70
C ILE A 67 0.70 3.23 -11.00
N PHE A 68 0.03 4.11 -11.69
CA PHE A 68 -0.48 3.97 -13.04
C PHE A 68 0.13 5.06 -13.94
N LYS A 69 -0.17 5.05 -15.23
CA LYS A 69 0.38 6.03 -16.17
C LYS A 69 0.10 7.47 -15.77
N GLU A 70 -1.10 7.75 -15.31
CA GLU A 70 -1.53 9.08 -14.85
C GLU A 70 -0.69 9.58 -13.64
N HIS A 71 -0.18 8.67 -12.83
CA HIS A 71 0.74 9.00 -11.73
C HIS A 71 2.17 9.17 -12.26
N PHE A 72 2.60 8.28 -13.15
CA PHE A 72 3.94 8.33 -13.74
C PHE A 72 4.19 9.62 -14.52
N GLU A 73 3.20 10.14 -15.24
CA GLU A 73 3.27 11.42 -15.93
C GLU A 73 3.54 12.62 -15.00
N LEU A 74 3.31 12.44 -13.69
CA LEU A 74 3.54 13.43 -12.64
C LEU A 74 4.64 12.99 -11.65
N ILE A 75 5.63 12.24 -12.13
CA ILE A 75 6.68 11.66 -11.27
C ILE A 75 7.45 12.72 -10.47
N ASP A 76 7.66 13.90 -11.02
CA ASP A 76 8.34 14.99 -10.30
C ASP A 76 7.50 15.51 -9.13
N GLU A 77 6.17 15.52 -9.25
CA GLU A 77 5.27 15.83 -8.14
C GLU A 77 5.34 14.72 -7.06
N ILE A 78 5.38 13.44 -7.47
CA ILE A 78 5.55 12.31 -6.53
C ILE A 78 6.83 12.48 -5.72
N ILE A 79 7.95 12.79 -6.37
CA ILE A 79 9.25 13.01 -5.72
C ILE A 79 9.15 14.15 -4.70
N ASN A 80 8.53 15.27 -5.08
CA ASN A 80 8.36 16.41 -4.19
C ASN A 80 7.47 16.06 -2.98
N ASP A 81 6.39 15.33 -3.19
CA ASP A 81 5.49 14.90 -2.12
C ASP A 81 6.15 13.93 -1.14
N ILE A 82 7.01 13.02 -1.63
CA ILE A 82 7.81 12.14 -0.78
C ILE A 82 8.77 12.95 0.09
N LYS A 83 9.50 13.90 -0.50
CA LYS A 83 10.39 14.81 0.25
C LYS A 83 9.62 15.59 1.29
N PHE A 84 8.49 16.16 0.92
CA PHE A 84 7.61 16.88 1.84
C PHE A 84 7.16 16.00 3.01
N LEU A 85 6.72 14.77 2.74
CA LEU A 85 6.28 13.84 3.78
C LEU A 85 7.42 13.46 4.72
N ASN A 86 8.61 13.17 4.19
CA ASN A 86 9.78 12.83 4.98
C ASN A 86 10.24 13.98 5.88
N GLU A 87 10.12 15.21 5.42
CA GLU A 87 10.54 16.40 6.17
C GLU A 87 9.50 16.88 7.20
N ASN A 88 8.22 16.68 6.91
CA ASN A 88 7.14 17.32 7.64
C ASN A 88 6.23 16.35 8.40
N THR A 89 6.51 15.04 8.36
CA THR A 89 5.71 14.02 9.03
C THR A 89 6.61 13.01 9.76
N PRO A 90 6.05 12.13 10.60
CA PRO A 90 6.80 11.04 11.22
C PRO A 90 7.23 9.92 10.27
N LEU A 91 6.92 10.01 8.97
CA LEU A 91 7.35 9.04 7.98
C LEU A 91 8.81 9.28 7.59
N ASP A 92 9.58 8.23 7.46
CA ASP A 92 10.92 8.26 6.90
C ASP A 92 11.00 7.50 5.56
N MET A 93 12.16 7.47 4.95
CA MET A 93 12.36 6.83 3.65
C MET A 93 12.14 5.30 3.65
N ASN A 94 12.03 4.64 4.81
CA ASN A 94 11.66 3.22 4.91
C ASN A 94 10.14 3.01 4.90
N ASP A 95 9.37 4.05 5.13
CA ASP A 95 7.93 3.94 5.34
C ASP A 95 7.14 3.97 4.03
N PHE A 96 7.81 4.24 2.89
CA PHE A 96 7.16 4.29 1.58
C PHE A 96 7.22 2.95 0.87
N ASN A 97 6.11 2.61 0.22
CA ASN A 97 6.00 1.44 -0.64
C ASN A 97 5.25 1.81 -1.92
N PHE A 98 5.76 1.37 -3.07
CA PHE A 98 5.12 1.58 -4.36
C PHE A 98 4.71 0.23 -4.95
N MET A 99 3.52 0.21 -5.50
CA MET A 99 2.99 -0.94 -6.24
C MET A 99 2.67 -0.49 -7.65
N ILE A 100 3.11 -1.23 -8.63
CA ILE A 100 2.69 -1.02 -10.01
C ILE A 100 1.26 -1.54 -10.16
N GLY A 101 0.38 -0.70 -10.71
CA GLY A 101 -1.00 -1.07 -10.98
C GLY A 101 -1.08 -2.05 -12.14
N PHE A 102 -1.88 -3.11 -11.97
CA PHE A 102 -2.16 -4.09 -13.01
C PHE A 102 -3.39 -3.68 -13.83
N ASP A 103 -3.51 -4.25 -15.02
CA ASP A 103 -4.69 -4.09 -15.88
C ASP A 103 -5.91 -4.81 -15.26
N TYR A 104 -6.45 -4.22 -14.23
CA TYR A 104 -7.67 -4.69 -13.56
C TYR A 104 -8.66 -3.54 -13.39
N ASN A 105 -8.82 -2.76 -14.46
CA ASN A 105 -9.70 -1.61 -14.41
C ASN A 105 -10.93 -1.79 -15.31
N PRO A 106 -12.00 -2.41 -14.81
CA PRO A 106 -13.21 -2.63 -15.61
C PRO A 106 -13.86 -1.32 -16.09
N ASN A 107 -13.47 -0.18 -15.54
CA ASN A 107 -14.03 1.12 -15.89
C ASN A 107 -13.08 2.00 -16.73
N GLY A 108 -11.88 1.54 -17.05
CA GLY A 108 -10.93 2.27 -17.90
C GLY A 108 -10.47 3.62 -17.34
N LEU A 109 -10.54 3.84 -16.02
CA LEU A 109 -10.21 5.12 -15.38
C LEU A 109 -8.72 5.36 -15.20
N LEU A 110 -7.93 4.29 -15.22
CA LEU A 110 -6.48 4.32 -15.01
C LEU A 110 -5.81 3.42 -16.05
N THR A 111 -4.66 3.83 -16.54
CA THR A 111 -3.91 3.12 -17.57
C THR A 111 -2.71 2.42 -16.94
N PRO A 112 -2.54 1.09 -17.11
CA PRO A 112 -1.33 0.40 -16.67
C PRO A 112 -0.09 0.97 -17.32
N LEU A 113 1.04 0.92 -16.60
CA LEU A 113 2.36 1.23 -17.15
C LEU A 113 2.80 0.14 -18.13
N THR A 114 3.39 0.55 -19.21
CA THR A 114 4.19 -0.36 -20.07
C THR A 114 5.46 -0.80 -19.33
N GLU A 115 6.09 -1.89 -19.76
CA GLU A 115 7.34 -2.37 -19.18
C GLU A 115 8.43 -1.28 -19.17
N ASN A 116 8.56 -0.53 -20.25
CA ASN A 116 9.54 0.57 -20.34
C ASN A 116 9.24 1.69 -19.35
N GLU A 117 7.97 2.08 -19.20
CA GLU A 117 7.55 3.10 -18.22
C GLU A 117 7.79 2.62 -16.78
N GLN A 118 7.62 1.32 -16.50
CA GLN A 118 7.96 0.75 -15.19
C GLN A 118 9.46 0.86 -14.91
N VAL A 119 10.31 0.47 -15.87
CA VAL A 119 11.77 0.60 -15.74
C VAL A 119 12.16 2.06 -15.55
N GLU A 120 11.57 2.97 -16.31
CA GLU A 120 11.84 4.42 -16.19
C GLU A 120 11.41 4.95 -14.83
N PHE A 121 10.24 4.57 -14.31
CA PHE A 121 9.80 4.94 -12.97
C PHE A 121 10.83 4.55 -11.90
N PHE A 122 11.28 3.30 -11.90
CA PHE A 122 12.27 2.84 -10.93
C PHE A 122 13.63 3.51 -11.09
N ASN A 123 14.09 3.74 -12.33
CA ASN A 123 15.33 4.45 -12.58
C ASN A 123 15.28 5.90 -12.08
N ARG A 124 14.14 6.58 -12.26
CA ARG A 124 13.95 7.94 -11.73
C ARG A 124 13.95 7.94 -10.21
N MET A 125 13.24 7.00 -9.57
CA MET A 125 13.22 6.86 -8.12
C MET A 125 14.60 6.53 -7.57
N HIS A 126 15.36 5.65 -8.22
CA HIS A 126 16.74 5.34 -7.85
C HIS A 126 17.65 6.57 -7.97
N THR A 127 17.60 7.28 -9.09
CA THR A 127 18.43 8.48 -9.30
C THR A 127 18.17 9.55 -8.23
N GLU A 128 16.90 9.72 -7.84
CA GLU A 128 16.50 10.77 -6.91
C GLU A 128 16.78 10.43 -5.45
N PHE A 129 16.66 9.14 -5.11
CA PHE A 129 16.74 8.65 -3.74
C PHE A 129 17.90 7.68 -3.49
N ASP A 130 18.93 7.72 -4.36
CA ASP A 130 20.12 6.87 -4.24
C ASP A 130 20.72 6.91 -2.81
N ASN A 131 21.10 5.73 -2.34
CA ASN A 131 21.64 5.50 -1.00
C ASN A 131 20.65 5.77 0.17
N THR A 132 19.40 6.08 -0.09
CA THR A 132 18.34 6.14 0.92
C THR A 132 17.73 4.77 1.19
N ASN A 133 17.00 4.67 2.28
CA ASN A 133 16.24 3.46 2.59
C ASN A 133 15.04 3.26 1.64
N LEU A 134 14.52 4.34 1.06
CA LEU A 134 13.50 4.25 0.02
C LEU A 134 14.03 3.53 -1.21
N ASP A 135 15.19 3.91 -1.70
CA ASP A 135 15.83 3.24 -2.83
C ASP A 135 16.07 1.75 -2.54
N LYS A 136 16.65 1.43 -1.39
CA LYS A 136 16.87 0.03 -0.98
C LYS A 136 15.57 -0.76 -0.86
N GLY A 137 14.51 -0.16 -0.34
CA GLY A 137 13.22 -0.81 -0.17
C GLY A 137 12.46 -0.99 -1.48
N VAL A 138 12.45 0.03 -2.33
CA VAL A 138 11.71 0.03 -3.60
C VAL A 138 12.47 -0.74 -4.68
N ASN A 139 13.73 -0.40 -4.89
CA ASN A 139 14.55 -1.02 -5.94
C ASN A 139 15.11 -2.36 -5.52
N GLY A 140 15.44 -2.56 -4.25
CA GLY A 140 15.90 -3.85 -3.75
C GLY A 140 14.91 -4.98 -4.01
N ALA A 141 13.62 -4.73 -3.85
CA ALA A 141 12.58 -5.71 -4.14
C ALA A 141 12.43 -6.03 -5.64
N TRP A 142 12.85 -5.12 -6.53
CA TRP A 142 12.69 -5.28 -7.98
C TRP A 142 13.96 -5.73 -8.69
N PHE A 143 15.13 -5.40 -8.15
CA PHE A 143 16.43 -5.67 -8.79
C PHE A 143 17.29 -6.66 -8.01
N ASN A 144 16.92 -7.01 -6.76
CA ASN A 144 17.58 -8.06 -6.02
C ASN A 144 17.03 -9.44 -6.41
N GLU A 145 17.85 -10.20 -7.09
CA GLU A 145 17.72 -11.63 -7.37
C GLU A 145 16.36 -12.09 -7.89
N PHE A 146 16.34 -12.46 -9.16
CA PHE A 146 15.29 -13.28 -9.73
C PHE A 146 15.36 -14.68 -9.09
N GLY A 147 14.81 -14.82 -7.89
CA GLY A 147 14.53 -16.10 -7.30
C GLY A 147 13.31 -16.75 -7.95
N PRO A 148 13.12 -18.06 -7.84
CA PRO A 148 11.95 -18.76 -8.37
C PRO A 148 10.70 -18.50 -7.50
N GLU A 149 10.49 -17.29 -7.04
CA GLU A 149 9.41 -16.95 -6.14
C GLU A 149 8.12 -16.69 -6.91
N TYR A 150 7.08 -17.43 -6.55
CA TYR A 150 5.74 -17.29 -7.14
C TYR A 150 5.03 -15.99 -6.76
N CYS A 151 5.48 -15.29 -5.73
CA CYS A 151 4.91 -14.05 -5.28
C CYS A 151 5.99 -13.16 -4.65
N THR A 152 6.23 -12.01 -5.27
CA THR A 152 7.23 -11.03 -4.81
C THR A 152 6.81 -10.28 -3.54
N ASN A 153 5.54 -10.40 -3.10
CA ASN A 153 5.00 -9.62 -1.99
C ASN A 153 4.86 -10.40 -0.67
N CYS A 154 4.97 -11.72 -0.69
CA CYS A 154 4.83 -12.52 0.52
C CYS A 154 5.51 -13.88 0.35
N ASP A 155 6.35 -14.24 1.28
CA ASP A 155 7.10 -15.50 1.28
C ASP A 155 6.22 -16.72 1.52
N ASN A 156 5.01 -16.54 2.01
CA ASN A 156 4.12 -17.63 2.36
C ASN A 156 2.65 -17.20 2.41
N CYS A 157 1.98 -17.29 1.26
CA CYS A 157 0.53 -17.13 1.19
C CYS A 157 -0.14 -18.31 1.91
N GLY A 158 -0.79 -18.03 3.02
CA GLY A 158 -1.50 -19.03 3.79
C GLY A 158 -1.02 -19.23 5.21
N GLU A 159 0.27 -19.05 5.48
CA GLU A 159 0.79 -19.10 6.85
C GLU A 159 0.97 -17.71 7.47
N LYS A 160 1.40 -16.74 6.67
CA LYS A 160 1.74 -15.39 7.16
C LYS A 160 0.87 -14.29 6.59
N PHE A 161 0.14 -14.56 5.53
CA PHE A 161 -0.67 -13.56 4.84
C PHE A 161 -2.03 -14.13 4.45
N PHE A 162 -3.08 -13.38 4.74
CA PHE A 162 -4.45 -13.70 4.34
C PHE A 162 -5.28 -12.43 4.14
N LEU A 163 -6.31 -12.54 3.33
CA LEU A 163 -7.35 -11.54 3.21
C LEU A 163 -8.52 -11.90 4.11
N LEU A 164 -8.89 -11.00 5.02
CA LEU A 164 -10.14 -11.10 5.79
C LEU A 164 -11.15 -10.09 5.23
N GLU A 165 -12.26 -10.59 4.73
CA GLU A 165 -13.36 -9.76 4.26
C GLU A 165 -14.31 -9.35 5.40
N ARG A 166 -15.09 -8.30 5.15
CA ARG A 166 -16.05 -7.77 6.13
C ARG A 166 -17.12 -8.78 6.57
N ASN A 167 -17.49 -9.72 5.70
CA ASN A 167 -18.44 -10.81 5.97
C ASN A 167 -17.81 -11.98 6.74
N GLY A 168 -16.51 -11.89 7.07
CA GLY A 168 -15.77 -12.91 7.79
C GLY A 168 -15.08 -13.95 6.90
N ASP A 169 -15.22 -13.88 5.59
CA ASP A 169 -14.54 -14.79 4.68
C ASP A 169 -13.04 -14.55 4.65
N ILE A 170 -12.27 -15.65 4.66
CA ILE A 170 -10.82 -15.64 4.62
C ILE A 170 -10.32 -16.28 3.32
N TYR A 171 -9.42 -15.58 2.65
CA TYR A 171 -8.74 -16.04 1.44
C TYR A 171 -7.23 -15.96 1.60
N SER A 172 -6.49 -16.77 0.82
CA SER A 172 -5.02 -16.77 0.86
C SER A 172 -4.40 -15.41 0.58
N CYS A 173 -4.99 -14.61 -0.29
CA CYS A 173 -4.54 -13.24 -0.59
C CYS A 173 -5.64 -12.44 -1.31
N VAL A 174 -5.40 -11.14 -1.50
CA VAL A 174 -6.31 -10.25 -2.23
C VAL A 174 -6.54 -10.66 -3.69
N ARG A 175 -5.57 -11.32 -4.32
CA ARG A 175 -5.69 -11.83 -5.69
C ARG A 175 -6.56 -13.08 -5.78
N GLY A 176 -6.67 -13.82 -4.68
CA GLY A 176 -7.53 -15.01 -4.56
C GLY A 176 -8.96 -14.71 -4.11
N GLN A 177 -9.30 -13.44 -3.92
CA GLN A 177 -10.63 -13.04 -3.48
C GLN A 177 -11.73 -13.59 -4.40
N LYS A 178 -12.76 -14.22 -3.81
CA LYS A 178 -13.89 -14.87 -4.52
C LYS A 178 -13.55 -16.11 -5.35
N HIS A 179 -12.29 -16.54 -5.38
CA HIS A 179 -11.89 -17.81 -5.99
C HIS A 179 -11.96 -18.92 -4.95
N LYS A 180 -12.68 -19.99 -5.27
CA LYS A 180 -12.93 -21.10 -4.35
C LYS A 180 -11.64 -21.81 -3.91
N GLU A 181 -10.67 -21.89 -4.79
CA GLU A 181 -9.37 -22.53 -4.58
C GLU A 181 -8.51 -21.82 -3.53
N PHE A 182 -8.80 -20.54 -3.28
CA PHE A 182 -8.05 -19.70 -2.33
C PHE A 182 -8.85 -19.39 -1.07
N TYR A 183 -10.04 -19.99 -0.91
CA TYR A 183 -10.91 -19.78 0.24
C TYR A 183 -10.53 -20.71 1.38
N TYR A 184 -10.20 -20.15 2.55
CA TYR A 184 -9.84 -20.93 3.74
C TYR A 184 -11.04 -21.22 4.64
N GLY A 185 -11.98 -20.32 4.72
CA GLY A 185 -13.13 -20.45 5.60
C GLY A 185 -13.70 -19.10 6.03
N ASN A 186 -14.54 -19.13 7.05
CA ASN A 186 -15.21 -17.93 7.57
C ASN A 186 -15.10 -17.88 9.09
N ILE A 187 -14.56 -16.78 9.63
CA ILE A 187 -14.32 -16.61 11.07
C ILE A 187 -15.58 -16.66 11.94
N TYR A 188 -16.76 -16.47 11.37
CA TYR A 188 -18.02 -16.52 12.11
C TYR A 188 -18.72 -17.90 12.02
N LYS A 189 -18.23 -18.79 11.14
CA LYS A 189 -18.90 -20.07 10.82
C LYS A 189 -18.01 -21.29 11.04
N ASP A 190 -16.71 -21.13 10.87
CA ASP A 190 -15.76 -22.22 10.90
C ASP A 190 -14.91 -22.18 12.16
N SER A 191 -14.41 -23.33 12.61
CA SER A 191 -13.45 -23.39 13.70
C SER A 191 -12.05 -22.94 13.22
N VAL A 192 -11.20 -22.54 14.18
CA VAL A 192 -9.81 -22.15 13.88
C VAL A 192 -9.05 -23.28 13.22
N GLU A 193 -9.25 -24.53 13.69
CA GLU A 193 -8.57 -25.72 13.16
C GLU A 193 -8.93 -26.02 11.70
N ARG A 194 -10.10 -25.56 11.25
CA ARG A 194 -10.50 -25.71 9.85
C ARG A 194 -9.89 -24.62 8.95
N ILE A 195 -9.71 -23.44 9.50
CA ILE A 195 -9.19 -22.27 8.74
C ILE A 195 -7.66 -22.38 8.58
N MET A 196 -6.99 -22.96 9.57
CA MET A 196 -5.53 -23.18 9.58
C MET A 196 -5.18 -24.58 9.05
#